data_ec3351caf897e31b37408fff2da25e72
#
_entry.id   ec3351caf897e31b37408fff2da25e72
#
_cell.length_a   1.000
_cell.length_b   1.000
_cell.length_c   1.000
_cell.angle_alpha   90.00
_cell.angle_beta   90.00
_cell.angle_gamma   90.00
#
_symmetry.space_group_name_H-M   'P 1'
#
loop_
_entity.id
_entity.type
_entity.pdbx_description
1 polymer ?
#
loop_
_entity_poly.entity_id
_entity_poly.type
_entity_poly.pdbx_seq_one_letter_code
_entity_poly.pdbx_strand_id
1 'polypeptide(L)'
;NSDLALLEVMEFENNFYAVVYEKSTGVAAFELLIWKQTPSSGMMGGGMMGGGMGIGGYAAVGVVVPEPGPNMMWNTKYSMMSGMMGSRWQTGTSNQMTVTEQDAKSIAEDYLSHNFPGAHVEGITRFYGYYTIDFEKDGKIIGMLSVNGYSGQVWYHSWHGVFIKENEFG
;
A
#
# COMPACT_ATOMS: atom_id res chain seq x y z
N ASN A 1 2.79 2.39 -20.61
CA ASN A 1 1.99 3.62 -20.63
C ASN A 1 2.92 4.81 -20.41
N SER A 2 2.96 5.76 -21.36
CA SER A 2 3.84 6.93 -21.30
C SER A 2 3.50 7.93 -20.18
N ASP A 3 2.32 7.79 -19.59
CA ASP A 3 1.84 8.62 -18.47
C ASP A 3 2.30 8.12 -17.09
N LEU A 4 2.74 6.87 -17.00
CA LEU A 4 3.22 6.29 -15.75
C LEU A 4 4.73 6.54 -15.58
N ALA A 5 5.12 6.83 -14.34
CA ALA A 5 6.52 6.99 -13.94
C ALA A 5 6.73 6.49 -12.52
N LEU A 6 7.98 6.18 -12.20
CA LEU A 6 8.40 5.81 -10.86
C LEU A 6 8.42 7.05 -9.97
N LEU A 7 7.79 7.00 -8.82
CA LEU A 7 7.80 8.07 -7.81
C LEU A 7 8.94 7.86 -6.82
N GLU A 8 8.97 6.68 -6.22
CA GLU A 8 9.94 6.32 -5.20
C GLU A 8 10.26 4.83 -5.20
N VAL A 9 11.38 4.47 -4.62
CA VAL A 9 11.77 3.09 -4.29
C VAL A 9 12.31 3.06 -2.89
N MET A 10 11.73 2.23 -2.06
CA MET A 10 12.20 1.93 -0.70
C MET A 10 12.81 0.53 -0.63
N GLU A 11 13.87 0.40 0.11
CA GLU A 11 14.47 -0.88 0.45
C GLU A 11 14.15 -1.24 1.89
N PHE A 12 13.52 -2.39 2.05
CA PHE A 12 13.25 -3.03 3.34
C PHE A 12 14.05 -4.33 3.50
N GLU A 13 14.07 -4.86 4.70
CA GLU A 13 14.72 -6.14 5.00
C GLU A 13 14.22 -7.27 4.10
N ASN A 14 12.90 -7.36 3.90
CA ASN A 14 12.26 -8.47 3.18
C ASN A 14 12.08 -8.23 1.68
N ASN A 15 11.97 -6.97 1.26
CA ASN A 15 11.62 -6.61 -0.12
C ASN A 15 12.13 -5.22 -0.51
N PHE A 16 12.06 -4.96 -1.83
CA PHE A 16 12.03 -3.61 -2.38
C PHE A 16 10.58 -3.25 -2.63
N TYR A 17 10.19 -2.05 -2.25
CA TYR A 17 8.89 -1.46 -2.49
C TYR A 17 9.03 -0.31 -3.47
N ALA A 18 8.09 -0.15 -4.40
CA ALA A 18 8.12 0.92 -5.37
C ALA A 18 6.73 1.50 -5.62
N VAL A 19 6.65 2.82 -5.71
CA VAL A 19 5.44 3.54 -6.07
C VAL A 19 5.54 4.02 -7.51
N VAL A 20 4.49 3.75 -8.28
CA VAL A 20 4.30 4.27 -9.63
C VAL A 20 3.17 5.30 -9.60
N TYR A 21 3.36 6.45 -10.26
CA TYR A 21 2.36 7.52 -10.30
C TYR A 21 2.00 7.91 -11.73
N GLU A 22 0.87 8.59 -11.88
CA GLU A 22 0.45 9.22 -13.14
C GLU A 22 1.01 10.64 -13.23
N LYS A 23 1.81 10.90 -14.24
CA LYS A 23 2.37 12.23 -14.50
C LYS A 23 1.30 13.29 -14.77
N SER A 24 0.22 12.90 -15.43
CA SER A 24 -0.88 13.83 -15.80
C SER A 24 -1.71 14.28 -14.61
N THR A 25 -1.83 13.47 -13.55
CA THR A 25 -2.66 13.78 -12.37
C THR A 25 -1.85 14.03 -11.11
N GLY A 26 -0.61 13.56 -11.05
CA GLY A 26 0.22 13.53 -9.85
C GLY A 26 -0.25 12.53 -8.79
N VAL A 27 -1.26 11.69 -9.10
CA VAL A 27 -1.80 10.68 -8.18
C VAL A 27 -1.03 9.39 -8.34
N ALA A 28 -0.66 8.76 -7.22
CA ALA A 28 -0.04 7.45 -7.26
C ALA A 28 -1.00 6.40 -7.83
N ALA A 29 -0.47 5.61 -8.76
CA ALA A 29 -1.25 4.65 -9.55
C ALA A 29 -1.35 3.30 -8.83
N PHE A 30 -0.21 2.73 -8.45
CA PHE A 30 -0.12 1.43 -7.79
C PHE A 30 1.24 1.23 -7.12
N GLU A 31 1.30 0.20 -6.28
CA GLU A 31 2.45 -0.22 -5.50
C GLU A 31 2.98 -1.57 -5.98
N LEU A 32 4.29 -1.72 -6.02
CA LEU A 32 4.98 -2.93 -6.46
C LEU A 32 5.96 -3.41 -5.41
N LEU A 33 6.13 -4.73 -5.33
CA LEU A 33 7.16 -5.39 -4.52
C LEU A 33 8.11 -6.24 -5.36
N ILE A 34 9.35 -6.31 -4.90
CA ILE A 34 10.32 -7.33 -5.32
C ILE A 34 10.83 -8.01 -4.06
N TRP A 35 10.47 -9.26 -3.85
CA TRP A 35 10.86 -10.02 -2.66
C TRP A 35 12.34 -10.40 -2.72
N LYS A 36 13.07 -10.15 -1.63
CA LYS A 36 14.48 -10.57 -1.45
C LYS A 36 14.59 -12.01 -1.00
N GLN A 37 13.56 -12.51 -0.32
CA GLN A 37 13.45 -13.87 0.19
C GLN A 37 11.99 -14.33 0.08
N THR A 38 11.78 -15.64 0.08
CA THR A 38 10.44 -16.22 0.04
C THR A 38 9.67 -15.79 1.31
N PRO A 39 8.53 -15.10 1.20
CA PRO A 39 7.75 -14.73 2.37
C PRO A 39 7.35 -15.99 3.15
N SER A 40 7.51 -15.95 4.47
CA SER A 40 6.95 -17.01 5.30
C SER A 40 5.43 -16.97 5.24
N SER A 41 4.79 -18.13 5.20
CA SER A 41 3.33 -18.27 5.06
C SER A 41 2.49 -17.56 6.15
N GLY A 42 3.12 -17.04 7.20
CA GLY A 42 2.49 -16.22 8.23
C GLY A 42 2.50 -14.72 7.97
N MET A 43 3.30 -14.24 7.01
CA MET A 43 3.40 -12.79 6.70
C MET A 43 2.30 -12.28 5.77
N MET A 44 1.67 -13.16 5.02
CA MET A 44 0.49 -12.81 4.24
C MET A 44 -0.73 -12.92 5.15
N GLY A 45 -1.08 -11.82 5.80
CA GLY A 45 -2.15 -11.71 6.78
C GLY A 45 -3.31 -12.66 6.52
N GLY A 46 -3.59 -13.54 7.49
CA GLY A 46 -4.66 -14.50 7.45
C GLY A 46 -6.02 -13.82 7.33
N GLY A 47 -6.40 -13.48 6.11
CA GLY A 47 -7.75 -13.13 5.72
C GLY A 47 -8.46 -14.42 5.37
N MET A 48 -9.40 -14.83 6.23
CA MET A 48 -10.36 -15.89 6.00
C MET A 48 -10.89 -15.84 4.57
N MET A 49 -10.53 -16.84 3.77
CA MET A 49 -11.43 -17.52 2.81
C MET A 49 -10.71 -18.79 2.38
N GLY A 50 -11.20 -19.91 2.93
CA GLY A 50 -10.92 -21.23 2.42
C GLY A 50 -11.45 -21.36 0.99
N GLY A 51 -10.55 -21.58 0.04
CA GLY A 51 -10.86 -21.76 -1.36
C GLY A 51 -9.55 -21.67 -2.13
N GLY A 52 -8.91 -22.83 -2.36
CA GLY A 52 -7.59 -22.94 -2.98
C GLY A 52 -7.54 -22.31 -4.37
N MET A 53 -7.10 -21.07 -4.42
CA MET A 53 -6.40 -20.52 -5.57
C MET A 53 -5.03 -20.09 -5.04
N GLY A 54 -4.03 -20.89 -5.42
CA GLY A 54 -2.66 -20.72 -4.96
C GLY A 54 -2.12 -19.34 -5.25
N ILE A 55 -1.98 -18.51 -4.21
CA ILE A 55 -1.16 -17.29 -4.22
C ILE A 55 0.34 -17.68 -4.26
N GLY A 56 0.62 -18.97 -4.41
CA GLY A 56 1.99 -19.52 -4.47
C GLY A 56 2.82 -19.07 -5.67
N GLY A 57 2.25 -18.36 -6.63
CA GLY A 57 2.97 -17.87 -7.81
C GLY A 57 3.54 -16.46 -7.70
N TYR A 58 3.12 -15.68 -6.72
CA TYR A 58 3.45 -14.24 -6.64
C TYR A 58 4.58 -13.89 -5.67
N ALA A 59 5.11 -14.86 -4.97
CA ALA A 59 6.16 -14.63 -3.96
C ALA A 59 7.54 -15.13 -4.40
N ALA A 60 7.80 -15.19 -5.70
CA ALA A 60 9.11 -15.58 -6.20
C ALA A 60 10.14 -14.47 -5.95
N VAL A 61 11.30 -14.86 -5.43
CA VAL A 61 12.42 -13.95 -5.20
C VAL A 61 12.85 -13.28 -6.50
N GLY A 62 13.02 -11.95 -6.47
CA GLY A 62 13.47 -11.18 -7.63
C GLY A 62 12.40 -10.90 -8.70
N VAL A 63 11.16 -11.36 -8.51
CA VAL A 63 10.05 -11.06 -9.43
C VAL A 63 9.29 -9.84 -8.96
N VAL A 64 8.96 -8.95 -9.89
CA VAL A 64 8.11 -7.78 -9.63
C VAL A 64 6.67 -8.24 -9.51
N VAL A 65 6.02 -7.95 -8.40
CA VAL A 65 4.62 -8.28 -8.15
C VAL A 65 3.87 -7.06 -7.60
N PRO A 66 2.55 -6.96 -7.79
CA PRO A 66 1.74 -5.96 -7.10
C PRO A 66 1.86 -6.14 -5.58
N GLU A 67 1.90 -5.04 -4.84
CA GLU A 67 1.85 -5.11 -3.38
C GLU A 67 0.52 -5.71 -2.92
N PRO A 68 0.53 -6.65 -1.95
CA PRO A 68 -0.71 -7.23 -1.41
C PRO A 68 -1.48 -6.23 -0.53
N GLY A 69 -2.73 -6.58 -0.20
CA GLY A 69 -3.56 -5.79 0.71
C GLY A 69 -4.19 -4.57 0.02
N PRO A 70 -3.99 -3.34 0.53
CA PRO A 70 -4.68 -2.14 0.05
C PRO A 70 -4.56 -1.91 -1.45
N ASN A 71 -3.37 -2.02 -2.01
CA ASN A 71 -3.13 -1.86 -3.44
C ASN A 71 -3.99 -2.81 -4.30
N MET A 72 -4.18 -4.05 -3.86
CA MET A 72 -5.01 -5.03 -4.58
C MET A 72 -6.50 -4.86 -4.29
N MET A 73 -6.89 -4.46 -3.08
CA MET A 73 -8.28 -4.48 -2.61
C MET A 73 -8.96 -3.11 -2.66
N TRP A 74 -8.23 -2.02 -2.42
CA TRP A 74 -8.79 -0.68 -2.29
C TRP A 74 -8.51 0.23 -3.49
N ASN A 75 -7.57 -0.14 -4.35
CA ASN A 75 -7.27 0.63 -5.55
C ASN A 75 -8.44 0.57 -6.53
N THR A 76 -9.09 1.71 -6.75
CA THR A 76 -10.30 1.78 -7.58
C THR A 76 -10.04 1.87 -9.08
N LYS A 77 -8.79 2.15 -9.48
CA LYS A 77 -8.44 2.34 -10.89
C LYS A 77 -7.50 1.25 -11.43
N TYR A 78 -6.53 0.81 -10.65
CA TYR A 78 -5.47 -0.09 -11.08
C TYR A 78 -5.50 -1.48 -10.42
N SER A 79 -6.51 -1.76 -9.59
CA SER A 79 -6.64 -3.07 -8.97
C SER A 79 -6.80 -4.18 -10.02
N MET A 80 -6.00 -5.23 -9.90
CA MET A 80 -6.16 -6.44 -10.73
C MET A 80 -7.52 -7.12 -10.49
N MET A 81 -8.15 -6.91 -9.35
CA MET A 81 -9.47 -7.46 -9.03
C MET A 81 -10.62 -6.68 -9.70
N SER A 82 -10.40 -5.43 -10.13
CA SER A 82 -11.42 -4.66 -10.86
C SER A 82 -11.79 -5.28 -12.20
N GLY A 83 -10.86 -6.01 -12.82
CA GLY A 83 -11.10 -6.77 -14.05
C GLY A 83 -11.75 -8.14 -13.85
N MET A 84 -11.60 -8.77 -12.68
CA MET A 84 -12.14 -10.11 -12.38
C MET A 84 -13.50 -10.10 -11.71
N MET A 85 -13.82 -9.07 -10.95
CA MET A 85 -15.09 -8.91 -10.25
C MET A 85 -16.04 -7.97 -10.98
N GLY A 86 -16.12 -8.02 -12.30
CA GLY A 86 -17.03 -7.23 -13.11
C GLY A 86 -17.76 -6.12 -12.39
N SER A 87 -17.84 -4.94 -12.89
CA SER A 87 -18.42 -3.66 -12.44
C SER A 87 -19.52 -3.63 -11.35
N ARG A 88 -19.72 -4.72 -10.61
CA ARG A 88 -20.82 -4.88 -9.64
C ARG A 88 -20.56 -4.21 -8.28
N TRP A 89 -19.31 -3.85 -8.00
CA TRP A 89 -18.93 -3.09 -6.80
C TRP A 89 -18.69 -1.60 -7.08
N GLN A 90 -18.77 -1.19 -8.35
CA GLN A 90 -18.80 0.20 -8.76
C GLN A 90 -20.24 0.78 -8.80
N THR A 91 -21.13 0.25 -7.99
CA THR A 91 -22.45 0.86 -7.82
C THR A 91 -22.33 2.10 -6.97
N GLY A 92 -22.16 3.19 -7.65
CA GLY A 92 -22.56 4.46 -7.13
C GLY A 92 -21.45 5.27 -6.52
N THR A 93 -21.21 6.36 -7.16
CA THR A 93 -20.85 7.63 -6.58
C THR A 93 -19.37 7.96 -6.53
N SER A 94 -19.14 9.04 -7.22
CA SER A 94 -18.00 9.95 -7.10
C SER A 94 -16.64 9.27 -6.92
N ASN A 95 -15.79 9.43 -7.91
CA ASN A 95 -14.35 9.15 -7.86
C ASN A 95 -13.61 9.94 -6.75
N GLN A 96 -14.35 10.58 -5.85
CA GLN A 96 -13.79 11.41 -4.80
C GLN A 96 -13.88 10.66 -3.46
N MET A 97 -12.73 10.39 -2.88
CA MET A 97 -12.63 9.84 -1.53
C MET A 97 -13.29 10.80 -0.53
N THR A 98 -14.01 10.24 0.44
CA THR A 98 -14.69 11.01 1.51
C THR A 98 -13.75 11.31 2.67
N VAL A 99 -12.73 10.47 2.85
CA VAL A 99 -11.63 10.70 3.80
C VAL A 99 -10.62 11.61 3.10
N THR A 100 -10.39 12.78 3.65
CA THR A 100 -9.37 13.71 3.16
C THR A 100 -7.97 13.25 3.58
N GLU A 101 -6.92 13.81 2.98
CA GLU A 101 -5.54 13.53 3.39
C GLU A 101 -5.30 13.90 4.87
N GLN A 102 -5.89 15.02 5.32
CA GLN A 102 -5.81 15.44 6.71
C GLN A 102 -6.54 14.47 7.65
N ASP A 103 -7.70 13.94 7.24
CA ASP A 103 -8.41 12.92 8.02
C ASP A 103 -7.60 11.63 8.06
N ALA A 104 -7.02 11.21 6.93
CA ALA A 104 -6.16 10.04 6.85
C ALA A 104 -4.95 10.15 7.78
N LYS A 105 -4.32 11.33 7.83
CA LYS A 105 -3.24 11.62 8.78
C LYS A 105 -3.70 11.47 10.22
N SER A 106 -4.83 12.07 10.57
CA SER A 106 -5.38 12.01 11.94
C SER A 106 -5.73 10.57 12.35
N ILE A 107 -6.31 9.79 11.44
CA ILE A 107 -6.62 8.37 11.66
C ILE A 107 -5.34 7.56 11.88
N ALA A 108 -4.30 7.82 11.06
CA ALA A 108 -3.01 7.16 11.19
C ALA A 108 -2.33 7.50 12.53
N GLU A 109 -2.29 8.78 12.92
CA GLU A 109 -1.72 9.21 14.20
C GLU A 109 -2.44 8.57 15.40
N ASP A 110 -3.78 8.47 15.34
CA ASP A 110 -4.54 7.78 16.38
C ASP A 110 -4.17 6.29 16.46
N TYR A 111 -4.10 5.61 15.31
CA TYR A 111 -3.66 4.22 15.23
C TYR A 111 -2.23 4.03 15.79
N LEU A 112 -1.30 4.91 15.42
CA LEU A 112 0.09 4.85 15.85
C LEU A 112 0.23 5.08 17.35
N SER A 113 -0.54 6.00 17.93
CA SER A 113 -0.51 6.28 19.37
C SER A 113 -0.83 5.04 20.21
N HIS A 114 -1.69 4.15 19.72
CA HIS A 114 -2.11 2.93 20.40
C HIS A 114 -1.19 1.73 20.12
N ASN A 115 -0.69 1.62 18.88
CA ASN A 115 0.03 0.42 18.43
C ASN A 115 1.56 0.59 18.39
N PHE A 116 2.03 1.83 18.18
CA PHE A 116 3.45 2.17 18.06
C PHE A 116 3.77 3.45 18.86
N PRO A 117 3.71 3.42 20.21
CA PRO A 117 3.90 4.60 21.03
C PRO A 117 5.20 5.35 20.71
N GLY A 118 5.06 6.65 20.44
CA GLY A 118 6.17 7.53 20.05
C GLY A 118 6.49 7.53 18.55
N ALA A 119 5.72 6.81 17.73
CA ALA A 119 5.80 6.94 16.28
C ALA A 119 4.86 8.04 15.77
N HIS A 120 5.21 8.65 14.65
CA HIS A 120 4.48 9.74 14.00
C HIS A 120 4.45 9.54 12.49
N VAL A 121 3.42 10.11 11.84
CA VAL A 121 3.34 10.15 10.39
C VAL A 121 4.48 10.98 9.82
N GLU A 122 5.26 10.39 8.92
CA GLU A 122 6.36 11.03 8.20
C GLU A 122 5.89 11.50 6.82
N GLY A 123 5.33 10.61 6.02
CA GLY A 123 4.87 10.86 4.66
C GLY A 123 3.48 10.30 4.37
N ILE A 124 2.79 10.92 3.42
CA ILE A 124 1.49 10.45 2.91
C ILE A 124 1.50 10.46 1.39
N THR A 125 1.22 9.31 0.80
CA THR A 125 1.05 9.17 -0.65
C THR A 125 -0.40 8.83 -0.98
N ARG A 126 -1.03 9.66 -1.82
CA ARG A 126 -2.41 9.48 -2.25
C ARG A 126 -2.50 8.55 -3.44
N PHE A 127 -3.30 7.50 -3.32
CA PHE A 127 -3.69 6.57 -4.38
C PHE A 127 -5.16 6.72 -4.77
N TYR A 128 -5.58 6.01 -5.81
CA TYR A 128 -6.98 5.88 -6.18
C TYR A 128 -7.70 4.96 -5.19
N GLY A 129 -8.41 5.55 -4.23
CA GLY A 129 -9.22 4.84 -3.25
C GLY A 129 -8.61 4.70 -1.85
N TYR A 130 -7.35 5.06 -1.65
CA TYR A 130 -6.68 4.97 -0.35
C TYR A 130 -5.46 5.90 -0.27
N TYR A 131 -4.86 5.94 0.92
CA TYR A 131 -3.59 6.60 1.21
C TYR A 131 -2.61 5.58 1.77
N THR A 132 -1.36 5.61 1.34
CA THR A 132 -0.26 4.91 2.01
C THR A 132 0.55 5.93 2.80
N ILE A 133 0.93 5.55 4.00
CA ILE A 133 1.49 6.43 5.02
C ILE A 133 2.74 5.76 5.59
N ASP A 134 3.85 6.46 5.47
CA ASP A 134 5.09 6.12 6.14
C ASP A 134 5.09 6.72 7.54
N PHE A 135 5.56 5.96 8.51
CA PHE A 135 5.67 6.47 9.87
C PHE A 135 7.05 6.21 10.46
N GLU A 136 7.49 7.17 11.23
CA GLU A 136 8.82 7.20 11.83
C GLU A 136 8.77 7.19 13.35
N LYS A 137 9.91 6.79 13.93
CA LYS A 137 10.22 6.98 15.34
C LYS A 137 11.70 7.31 15.48
N ASP A 138 12.01 8.33 16.28
CA ASP A 138 13.39 8.81 16.52
C ASP A 138 14.13 9.15 15.22
N GLY A 139 13.41 9.74 14.23
CA GLY A 139 13.95 10.15 12.94
C GLY A 139 14.24 9.00 11.97
N LYS A 140 13.63 7.83 12.18
CA LYS A 140 13.76 6.68 11.28
C LYS A 140 12.41 6.12 10.91
N ILE A 141 12.18 5.84 9.64
CA ILE A 141 11.01 5.08 9.18
C ILE A 141 11.06 3.70 9.82
N ILE A 142 9.97 3.32 10.49
CA ILE A 142 9.83 2.03 11.17
C ILE A 142 8.71 1.18 10.59
N GLY A 143 7.91 1.71 9.66
CA GLY A 143 6.85 0.96 9.01
C GLY A 143 5.98 1.80 8.10
N MET A 144 5.03 1.10 7.50
CA MET A 144 4.03 1.66 6.61
C MET A 144 2.64 1.16 7.00
N LEU A 145 1.63 1.96 6.72
CA LEU A 145 0.22 1.59 6.82
C LEU A 145 -0.58 2.27 5.72
N SER A 146 -1.75 1.75 5.42
CA SER A 146 -2.68 2.42 4.52
C SER A 146 -3.98 2.77 5.23
N VAL A 147 -4.62 3.85 4.78
CA VAL A 147 -5.94 4.29 5.22
C VAL A 147 -6.89 4.28 4.03
N ASN A 148 -8.00 3.56 4.15
CA ASN A 148 -9.02 3.51 3.12
C ASN A 148 -9.67 4.90 2.93
N GLY A 149 -9.71 5.39 1.70
CA GLY A 149 -10.20 6.72 1.34
C GLY A 149 -11.71 6.94 1.50
N TYR A 150 -12.47 5.89 1.82
CA TYR A 150 -13.93 5.95 2.00
C TYR A 150 -14.35 5.59 3.42
N SER A 151 -13.79 4.52 3.98
CA SER A 151 -14.18 4.01 5.31
C SER A 151 -13.26 4.49 6.45
N GLY A 152 -12.05 4.97 6.15
CA GLY A 152 -11.04 5.28 7.15
C GLY A 152 -10.41 4.03 7.79
N GLN A 153 -10.68 2.83 7.25
CA GLN A 153 -10.07 1.59 7.75
C GLN A 153 -8.55 1.65 7.61
N VAL A 154 -7.84 1.26 8.66
CA VAL A 154 -6.37 1.17 8.66
C VAL A 154 -5.92 -0.25 8.33
N TRP A 155 -4.88 -0.36 7.50
CA TRP A 155 -4.20 -1.60 7.18
C TRP A 155 -2.69 -1.43 7.38
N TYR A 156 -2.13 -2.08 8.40
CA TYR A 156 -0.69 -2.09 8.66
C TYR A 156 0.03 -3.06 7.70
N HIS A 157 1.13 -2.61 7.10
CA HIS A 157 1.95 -3.40 6.17
C HIS A 157 2.98 -4.24 6.94
N SER A 158 2.58 -5.41 7.42
CA SER A 158 3.43 -6.27 8.25
C SER A 158 4.53 -7.03 7.49
N TRP A 159 4.57 -6.94 6.16
CA TRP A 159 5.42 -7.76 5.31
C TRP A 159 6.77 -7.15 4.93
N HIS A 160 7.00 -5.86 5.15
CA HIS A 160 8.24 -5.21 4.73
C HIS A 160 9.46 -5.58 5.58
N GLY A 161 9.32 -5.68 6.88
CA GLY A 161 10.44 -5.79 7.82
C GLY A 161 11.08 -4.43 8.10
N VAL A 162 12.37 -4.42 8.46
CA VAL A 162 13.08 -3.20 8.82
C VAL A 162 13.36 -2.35 7.58
N PHE A 163 13.12 -1.04 7.68
CA PHE A 163 13.47 -0.06 6.65
C PHE A 163 15.00 0.10 6.55
N ILE A 164 15.52 0.17 5.34
CA ILE A 164 16.96 0.31 5.07
C ILE A 164 17.28 1.67 4.44
N LYS A 165 16.60 2.02 3.34
CA LYS A 165 16.82 3.30 2.64
C LYS A 165 15.70 3.59 1.65
N GLU A 166 15.67 4.83 1.19
CA GLU A 166 14.73 5.35 0.20
C GLU A 166 15.45 6.11 -0.91
N ASN A 167 14.87 6.10 -2.11
CA ASN A 167 15.28 6.93 -3.24
C ASN A 167 14.02 7.48 -3.91
N GLU A 168 13.93 8.79 -4.01
CA GLU A 168 12.87 9.50 -4.72
C GLU A 168 13.28 9.78 -6.18
N PHE A 169 12.32 9.76 -7.10
CA PHE A 169 12.51 9.97 -8.53
C PHE A 169 11.55 11.01 -9.14
N GLY A 170 10.49 11.35 -8.43
CA GLY A 170 9.44 12.27 -8.87
C GLY A 170 9.48 13.64 -8.23
#